data_660aac2abb755ee1ddb49e071c17632b
#
_entry.id   660aac2abb755ee1ddb49e071c17632b
#
_cell.length_a   1.000
_cell.length_b   1.000
_cell.length_c   1.000
_cell.angle_alpha   90.00
_cell.angle_beta   90.00
_cell.angle_gamma   90.00
#
_symmetry.space_group_name_H-M   'P 1'
#
loop_
_entity.id
_entity.type
_entity.pdbx_description
1 polymer ?
#
loop_
_entity_poly.entity_id
_entity_poly.type
_entity_poly.pdbx_seq_one_letter_code
_entity_poly.pdbx_strand_id
1 'polypeptide(L)'
;MLIVSYCVVMTPVILSVDDEQDVTDLVRFHFGKAGYEVLTAASGREAIETIRCRRPDLVLLDLMLPDIDGFGVCEILRRTANTAAIPIVILSAWSTTDARHVGLELGALDYVTKPFRPEDLVVRVNRLLQWCPAPA
;
A
#
# COMPACT_ATOMS: atom_id res chain seq x y z
N MET A 1 31.72 -16.19 13.12
CA MET A 1 30.37 -16.24 13.57
C MET A 1 29.42 -15.85 12.48
N LEU A 2 28.47 -16.66 12.23
CA LEU A 2 27.68 -16.51 11.04
C LEU A 2 26.28 -16.04 11.29
N ILE A 3 26.15 -15.18 12.24
CA ILE A 3 24.85 -14.67 12.63
C ILE A 3 24.16 -13.98 11.50
N VAL A 4 24.95 -13.43 10.63
CA VAL A 4 24.42 -12.71 9.46
C VAL A 4 23.48 -13.57 8.64
N SER A 5 23.72 -14.87 8.61
CA SER A 5 22.87 -15.75 7.84
C SER A 5 21.48 -15.85 8.45
N TYR A 6 21.33 -15.36 9.65
CA TYR A 6 20.01 -15.28 10.26
C TYR A 6 19.35 -13.96 10.04
N CYS A 7 19.87 -13.16 9.15
CA CYS A 7 19.09 -12.04 8.75
C CYS A 7 17.70 -12.55 8.52
N VAL A 8 16.88 -12.40 9.53
CA VAL A 8 15.50 -12.76 9.46
C VAL A 8 14.93 -11.90 8.36
N VAL A 9 14.70 -12.50 7.22
CA VAL A 9 14.01 -11.82 6.15
C VAL A 9 12.58 -11.68 6.64
N MET A 10 12.31 -10.56 7.25
CA MET A 10 10.95 -10.26 7.67
C MET A 10 10.11 -10.12 6.43
N THR A 11 9.07 -10.93 6.32
CA THR A 11 8.13 -10.82 5.22
C THR A 11 7.48 -9.44 5.26
N PRO A 12 7.60 -8.65 4.21
CA PRO A 12 6.97 -7.33 4.19
C PRO A 12 5.46 -7.44 4.10
N VAL A 13 4.77 -6.52 4.75
CA VAL A 13 3.32 -6.50 4.85
C VAL A 13 2.77 -5.33 4.06
N ILE A 14 1.86 -5.62 3.15
CA ILE A 14 1.14 -4.61 2.35
C ILE A 14 -0.31 -4.58 2.83
N LEU A 15 -0.84 -3.37 2.99
CA LEU A 15 -2.28 -3.19 3.18
C LEU A 15 -2.89 -2.69 1.88
N SER A 16 -3.85 -3.40 1.34
CA SER A 16 -4.61 -2.99 0.16
C SER A 16 -5.96 -2.45 0.60
N VAL A 17 -6.20 -1.17 0.35
CA VAL A 17 -7.44 -0.49 0.74
C VAL A 17 -8.24 -0.17 -0.50
N ASP A 18 -9.34 -0.89 -0.69
CA ASP A 18 -10.21 -0.72 -1.86
C ASP A 18 -11.54 -1.39 -1.55
N ASP A 19 -12.65 -0.75 -1.90
CA ASP A 19 -13.97 -1.34 -1.69
C ASP A 19 -14.35 -2.33 -2.80
N GLU A 20 -13.58 -2.37 -3.88
CA GLU A 20 -13.77 -3.34 -4.94
C GLU A 20 -13.02 -4.64 -4.61
N GLN A 21 -13.77 -5.69 -4.31
CA GLN A 21 -13.20 -6.98 -3.93
C GLN A 21 -12.26 -7.54 -5.00
N ASP A 22 -12.60 -7.32 -6.28
CA ASP A 22 -11.79 -7.81 -7.39
C ASP A 22 -10.38 -7.21 -7.35
N VAL A 23 -10.25 -5.95 -6.95
CA VAL A 23 -8.94 -5.29 -6.86
C VAL A 23 -8.12 -5.87 -5.71
N THR A 24 -8.73 -6.02 -4.54
CA THR A 24 -8.00 -6.59 -3.40
C THR A 24 -7.63 -8.04 -3.62
N ASP A 25 -8.47 -8.80 -4.31
CA ASP A 25 -8.14 -10.19 -4.68
C ASP A 25 -6.96 -10.24 -5.64
N LEU A 26 -6.94 -9.33 -6.62
CA LEU A 26 -5.85 -9.25 -7.59
C LEU A 26 -4.53 -8.90 -6.90
N VAL A 27 -4.56 -7.92 -6.01
CA VAL A 27 -3.40 -7.52 -5.23
C VAL A 27 -2.90 -8.69 -4.36
N ARG A 28 -3.82 -9.33 -3.67
CA ARG A 28 -3.46 -10.46 -2.80
C ARG A 28 -2.78 -11.57 -3.58
N PHE A 29 -3.30 -11.89 -4.76
CA PHE A 29 -2.74 -12.96 -5.59
C PHE A 29 -1.32 -12.63 -6.04
N HIS A 30 -1.15 -11.46 -6.66
CA HIS A 30 0.15 -11.10 -7.26
C HIS A 30 1.20 -10.75 -6.21
N PHE A 31 0.82 -10.05 -5.16
CA PHE A 31 1.77 -9.71 -4.10
C PHE A 31 2.09 -10.91 -3.23
N GLY A 32 1.12 -11.79 -3.01
CA GLY A 32 1.37 -13.04 -2.30
C GLY A 32 2.42 -13.88 -3.00
N LYS A 33 2.34 -13.98 -4.33
CA LYS A 33 3.34 -14.69 -5.13
C LYS A 33 4.71 -14.03 -5.07
N ALA A 34 4.74 -12.72 -4.88
CA ALA A 34 5.99 -11.96 -4.81
C ALA A 34 6.60 -11.96 -3.41
N GLY A 35 6.03 -12.68 -2.46
CA GLY A 35 6.60 -12.83 -1.13
C GLY A 35 6.04 -11.90 -0.07
N TYR A 36 4.97 -11.17 -0.36
CA TYR A 36 4.35 -10.26 0.60
C TYR A 36 3.24 -10.93 1.39
N GLU A 37 3.06 -10.50 2.63
CA GLU A 37 1.81 -10.74 3.34
C GLU A 37 0.87 -9.59 2.96
N VAL A 38 -0.38 -9.90 2.60
CA VAL A 38 -1.34 -8.89 2.15
C VAL A 38 -2.51 -8.83 3.12
N LEU A 39 -2.72 -7.66 3.70
CA LEU A 39 -3.91 -7.34 4.47
C LEU A 39 -4.83 -6.54 3.58
N THR A 40 -6.13 -6.60 3.83
CA THR A 40 -7.11 -5.86 3.04
C THR A 40 -8.05 -5.07 3.93
N ALA A 41 -8.52 -3.95 3.42
CA ALA A 41 -9.54 -3.14 4.06
C ALA A 41 -10.46 -2.59 2.98
N ALA A 42 -11.76 -2.54 3.25
CA ALA A 42 -12.76 -2.12 2.28
C ALA A 42 -13.24 -0.68 2.50
N SER A 43 -12.74 -0.01 3.50
CA SER A 43 -13.14 1.36 3.81
C SER A 43 -11.99 2.10 4.47
N GLY A 44 -12.10 3.43 4.54
CA GLY A 44 -11.08 4.24 5.19
C GLY A 44 -11.01 3.97 6.68
N ARG A 45 -12.15 3.77 7.32
CA ARG A 45 -12.21 3.46 8.75
C ARG A 45 -11.53 2.13 9.05
N GLU A 46 -11.87 1.11 8.28
CA GLU A 46 -11.24 -0.21 8.44
C GLU A 46 -9.74 -0.14 8.21
N ALA A 47 -9.31 0.66 7.22
CA ALA A 47 -7.88 0.85 6.94
C ALA A 47 -7.16 1.45 8.15
N ILE A 48 -7.70 2.50 8.72
CA ILE A 48 -7.09 3.17 9.86
C ILE A 48 -6.98 2.20 11.05
N GLU A 49 -8.04 1.44 11.29
CA GLU A 49 -8.05 0.46 12.37
C GLU A 49 -7.01 -0.65 12.15
N THR A 50 -6.96 -1.17 10.94
CA THR A 50 -5.98 -2.21 10.58
C THR A 50 -4.55 -1.70 10.74
N ILE A 51 -4.28 -0.46 10.33
CA ILE A 51 -2.95 0.13 10.45
C ILE A 51 -2.54 0.29 11.91
N ARG A 52 -3.48 0.65 12.78
CA ARG A 52 -3.19 0.77 14.20
C ARG A 52 -2.84 -0.56 14.84
N CYS A 53 -3.53 -1.63 14.45
CA CYS A 53 -3.33 -2.96 15.02
C CYS A 53 -2.12 -3.66 14.44
N ARG A 54 -1.90 -3.50 13.14
CA ARG A 54 -0.82 -4.16 12.42
C ARG A 54 -0.21 -3.17 11.45
N ARG A 55 0.81 -2.49 11.87
CA ARG A 55 1.48 -1.49 11.06
C ARG A 55 2.05 -2.13 9.79
N PRO A 56 1.52 -1.82 8.61
CA PRO A 56 2.06 -2.38 7.37
C PRO A 56 3.32 -1.64 6.94
N ASP A 57 4.06 -2.25 6.03
CA ASP A 57 5.26 -1.64 5.45
C ASP A 57 4.90 -0.67 4.33
N LEU A 58 3.74 -0.84 3.72
CA LEU A 58 3.26 0.04 2.66
C LEU A 58 1.74 -0.09 2.54
N VAL A 59 1.08 0.99 2.18
CA VAL A 59 -0.36 1.01 1.95
C VAL A 59 -0.64 1.32 0.48
N LEU A 60 -1.40 0.44 -0.17
CA LEU A 60 -2.00 0.71 -1.48
C LEU A 60 -3.39 1.25 -1.21
N LEU A 61 -3.68 2.45 -1.65
CA LEU A 61 -4.86 3.18 -1.20
C LEU A 61 -5.67 3.71 -2.38
N ASP A 62 -6.93 3.26 -2.49
CA ASP A 62 -7.87 3.87 -3.41
C ASP A 62 -8.39 5.18 -2.81
N LEU A 63 -8.67 6.15 -3.66
CA LEU A 63 -9.23 7.43 -3.24
C LEU A 63 -10.73 7.36 -3.05
N MET A 64 -11.41 6.48 -3.79
CA MET A 64 -12.87 6.43 -3.84
C MET A 64 -13.41 5.38 -2.87
N LEU A 65 -13.36 5.71 -1.58
CA LEU A 65 -13.84 4.83 -0.52
C LEU A 65 -15.22 5.27 -0.04
N PRO A 66 -16.02 4.36 0.55
CA PRO A 66 -17.42 4.68 0.87
C PRO A 66 -17.62 5.60 2.07
N ASP A 67 -16.65 5.70 2.98
CA ASP A 67 -16.81 6.46 4.22
C ASP A 67 -15.90 7.69 4.29
N ILE A 68 -14.59 7.47 4.37
CA ILE A 68 -13.58 8.53 4.35
C ILE A 68 -12.85 8.38 3.03
N ASP A 69 -12.75 9.45 2.23
CA ASP A 69 -12.02 9.34 0.97
C ASP A 69 -10.53 9.10 1.24
N GLY A 70 -9.82 8.62 0.21
CA GLY A 70 -8.41 8.27 0.35
C GLY A 70 -7.51 9.44 0.72
N PHE A 71 -7.85 10.66 0.29
CA PHE A 71 -7.09 11.84 0.70
C PHE A 71 -7.20 12.06 2.20
N GLY A 72 -8.41 11.87 2.76
CA GLY A 72 -8.62 11.95 4.19
C GLY A 72 -7.82 10.92 4.97
N VAL A 73 -7.73 9.70 4.44
CA VAL A 73 -6.91 8.66 5.05
C VAL A 73 -5.43 9.08 5.05
N CYS A 74 -4.93 9.60 3.93
CA CYS A 74 -3.55 10.11 3.85
C CYS A 74 -3.30 11.16 4.92
N GLU A 75 -4.21 12.09 5.06
CA GLU A 75 -4.07 13.18 6.01
C GLU A 75 -4.01 12.66 7.44
N ILE A 76 -4.91 11.75 7.79
CA ILE A 76 -4.93 11.15 9.13
C ILE A 76 -3.61 10.43 9.42
N LEU A 77 -3.12 9.64 8.47
CA LEU A 77 -1.88 8.90 8.66
C LEU A 77 -0.68 9.83 8.83
N ARG A 78 -0.63 10.92 8.08
CA ARG A 78 0.47 11.87 8.16
C ARG A 78 0.49 12.65 9.47
N ARG A 79 -0.66 12.85 10.09
CA ARG A 79 -0.77 13.58 11.35
C ARG A 79 -0.51 12.73 12.59
N THR A 80 -0.52 11.42 12.44
CA THR A 80 -0.30 10.49 13.54
C THR A 80 1.16 10.05 13.56
N ALA A 81 1.85 10.27 14.67
CA ALA A 81 3.28 10.04 14.76
C ALA A 81 3.68 8.61 14.36
N ASN A 82 2.92 7.62 14.82
CA ASN A 82 3.25 6.21 14.56
C ASN A 82 3.05 5.79 13.11
N THR A 83 2.31 6.56 12.32
CA THR A 83 1.96 6.18 10.95
C THR A 83 2.49 7.15 9.92
N ALA A 84 3.05 8.28 10.35
CA ALA A 84 3.44 9.36 9.44
C ALA A 84 4.50 8.93 8.41
N ALA A 85 5.31 7.94 8.72
CA ALA A 85 6.38 7.48 7.84
C ALA A 85 5.99 6.28 6.97
N ILE A 86 4.78 5.74 7.12
CA ILE A 86 4.37 4.59 6.31
C ILE A 86 4.21 5.03 4.85
N PRO A 87 4.90 4.39 3.91
CA PRO A 87 4.75 4.71 2.49
C PRO A 87 3.33 4.44 1.99
N ILE A 88 2.79 5.38 1.23
CA ILE A 88 1.47 5.26 0.62
C ILE A 88 1.61 5.35 -0.88
N VAL A 89 1.04 4.40 -1.60
CA VAL A 89 0.88 4.44 -3.05
C VAL A 89 -0.61 4.52 -3.34
N ILE A 90 -1.02 5.57 -4.01
CA ILE A 90 -2.42 5.73 -4.40
C ILE A 90 -2.68 4.89 -5.64
N LEU A 91 -3.77 4.15 -5.64
CA LEU A 91 -4.18 3.26 -6.71
C LEU A 91 -5.64 3.54 -7.03
N SER A 92 -5.91 4.36 -8.04
CA SER A 92 -7.27 4.88 -8.25
C SER A 92 -7.60 5.06 -9.73
N ALA A 93 -8.89 4.93 -10.04
CA ALA A 93 -9.40 5.27 -11.37
C ALA A 93 -9.42 6.78 -11.62
N TRP A 94 -9.30 7.58 -10.58
CA TRP A 94 -9.31 9.03 -10.68
C TRP A 94 -7.93 9.50 -11.14
N SER A 95 -7.82 9.82 -12.43
CA SER A 95 -6.53 10.02 -13.08
C SER A 95 -6.26 11.48 -13.50
N THR A 96 -7.00 12.44 -12.97
CA THR A 96 -6.78 13.84 -13.31
C THR A 96 -5.44 14.33 -12.76
N THR A 97 -4.86 15.32 -13.43
CA THR A 97 -3.62 15.94 -12.97
C THR A 97 -3.78 16.51 -11.57
N ASP A 98 -4.94 17.12 -11.28
CA ASP A 98 -5.21 17.69 -9.97
C ASP A 98 -5.24 16.63 -8.87
N ALA A 99 -5.90 15.52 -9.11
CA ALA A 99 -5.94 14.44 -8.12
C ALA A 99 -4.55 13.88 -7.83
N ARG A 100 -3.74 13.69 -8.87
CA ARG A 100 -2.35 13.26 -8.74
C ARG A 100 -1.55 14.23 -7.89
N HIS A 101 -1.70 15.50 -8.20
CA HIS A 101 -0.96 16.55 -7.51
C HIS A 101 -1.32 16.60 -6.02
N VAL A 102 -2.61 16.56 -5.72
CA VAL A 102 -3.08 16.57 -4.33
C VAL A 102 -2.57 15.34 -3.57
N GLY A 103 -2.63 14.17 -4.20
CA GLY A 103 -2.14 12.93 -3.57
C GLY A 103 -0.66 13.02 -3.20
N LEU A 104 0.15 13.51 -4.12
CA LEU A 104 1.59 13.65 -3.88
C LEU A 104 1.87 14.71 -2.82
N GLU A 105 1.12 15.82 -2.83
CA GLU A 105 1.27 16.85 -1.80
C GLU A 105 0.90 16.33 -0.41
N LEU A 106 -0.05 15.42 -0.31
CA LEU A 106 -0.42 14.79 0.95
C LEU A 106 0.57 13.72 1.39
N GLY A 107 1.63 13.51 0.62
CA GLY A 107 2.73 12.64 1.01
C GLY A 107 2.71 11.25 0.41
N ALA A 108 1.82 10.97 -0.55
CA ALA A 108 1.90 9.70 -1.28
C ALA A 108 3.21 9.65 -2.06
N LEU A 109 3.84 8.50 -2.07
CA LEU A 109 5.10 8.30 -2.78
C LEU A 109 4.90 8.07 -4.27
N ASP A 110 3.75 7.54 -4.65
CA ASP A 110 3.45 7.29 -6.05
C ASP A 110 1.94 7.30 -6.25
N TYR A 111 1.53 7.45 -7.50
CA TYR A 111 0.13 7.49 -7.89
C TYR A 111 -0.03 6.63 -9.14
N VAL A 112 -0.74 5.53 -9.00
CA VAL A 112 -0.95 4.58 -10.08
C VAL A 112 -2.42 4.59 -10.48
N THR A 113 -2.69 4.77 -11.76
CA THR A 113 -4.07 4.83 -12.25
C THR A 113 -4.59 3.44 -12.61
N LYS A 114 -5.86 3.22 -12.34
CA LYS A 114 -6.57 2.01 -12.79
C LYS A 114 -7.06 2.21 -14.23
N PRO A 115 -7.06 1.20 -15.06
CA PRO A 115 -6.56 -0.15 -14.81
C PRO A 115 -5.03 -0.17 -14.78
N PHE A 116 -4.48 -1.05 -13.99
CA PHE A 116 -3.02 -1.20 -13.83
C PHE A 116 -2.62 -2.62 -14.15
N ARG A 117 -1.33 -2.82 -14.42
CA ARG A 117 -0.77 -4.15 -14.59
C ARG A 117 -0.20 -4.60 -13.24
N PRO A 118 -0.72 -5.70 -12.67
CA PRO A 118 -0.27 -6.13 -11.34
C PRO A 118 1.23 -6.37 -11.25
N GLU A 119 1.83 -6.90 -12.31
CA GLU A 119 3.27 -7.16 -12.36
C GLU A 119 4.06 -5.86 -12.25
N ASP A 120 3.61 -4.82 -12.92
CA ASP A 120 4.26 -3.51 -12.87
C ASP A 120 4.13 -2.88 -11.48
N LEU A 121 2.97 -3.06 -10.86
CA LEU A 121 2.74 -2.55 -9.52
C LEU A 121 3.68 -3.22 -8.51
N VAL A 122 3.84 -4.54 -8.61
CA VAL A 122 4.78 -5.28 -7.76
C VAL A 122 6.21 -4.72 -7.91
N VAL A 123 6.65 -4.49 -9.14
CA VAL A 123 7.98 -3.93 -9.39
C VAL A 123 8.14 -2.55 -8.73
N ARG A 124 7.13 -1.69 -8.86
CA ARG A 124 7.17 -0.37 -8.23
C ARG A 124 7.27 -0.46 -6.72
N VAL A 125 6.46 -1.32 -6.11
CA VAL A 125 6.46 -1.49 -4.65
C VAL A 125 7.78 -2.09 -4.18
N ASN A 126 8.31 -3.07 -4.90
CA ASN A 126 9.62 -3.63 -4.58
C ASN A 126 10.70 -2.54 -4.53
N ARG A 127 10.68 -1.62 -5.48
CA ARG A 127 11.63 -0.52 -5.51
C ARG A 127 11.45 0.42 -4.33
N LEU A 128 10.21 0.77 -4.01
CA LEU A 128 9.92 1.68 -2.91
C LEU A 128 10.36 1.11 -1.57
N LEU A 129 10.18 -0.18 -1.38
CA LEU A 129 10.55 -0.88 -0.14
C LEU A 129 11.97 -1.42 -0.18
N GLN A 130 12.65 -1.34 -1.32
CA GLN A 130 13.95 -1.96 -1.52
C GLN A 130 13.88 -3.46 -1.20
N TRP A 131 12.75 -4.07 -1.57
CA TRP A 131 12.49 -5.48 -1.32
C TRP A 131 12.92 -6.30 -2.53
N CYS A 132 13.68 -7.34 -2.25
CA CYS A 132 14.11 -8.29 -3.27
C CYS A 132 13.84 -9.69 -2.73
N PRO A 133 12.81 -10.37 -3.22
CA PRO A 133 12.55 -11.73 -2.75
C PRO A 133 13.71 -12.65 -3.08
N ALA A 134 13.98 -13.60 -2.20
CA ALA A 134 15.02 -14.57 -2.43
C ALA A 134 14.70 -15.38 -3.69
N PRO A 135 15.70 -15.69 -4.52
CA PRO A 135 15.46 -16.57 -5.67
C PRO A 135 14.98 -17.93 -5.20
N ALA A 136 14.04 -18.47 -5.95
CA ALA A 136 13.45 -19.77 -5.62
C ALA A 136 14.48 -20.89 -5.67
#